data_583650e1c5289cf10b32416501236ffd
#
_entry.id   583650e1c5289cf10b32416501236ffd
#
_cell.length_a   1.000
_cell.length_b   1.000
_cell.length_c   1.000
_cell.angle_alpha   90.00
_cell.angle_beta   90.00
_cell.angle_gamma   90.00
#
_symmetry.space_group_name_H-M   'P 1'
#
loop_
_entity.id
_entity.type
_entity.pdbx_description
1 polymer ?
#
loop_
_entity_poly.entity_id
_entity_poly.type
_entity_poly.pdbx_seq_one_letter_code
_entity_poly.pdbx_strand_id
1 'polypeptide(L)'
;WRKEYQMKIQLIDFGGRSPERAHANDAGADVFSPKDVEIRPGDICKLPLGFGLKIPDGYAGYIFPRSGLSSQGIVCELPPIDSGYMGEVHAIISNVGNREYEIKEGDKVGQLVIMPILIPDFTFENWKERGNGAFGSTGR
;
A
#
# COMPACT_ATOMS: atom_id res chain seq x y z
N TRP A 1 21.70 8.99 -17.38
CA TRP A 1 22.41 7.74 -17.59
C TRP A 1 21.66 6.52 -17.06
N ARG A 2 20.69 6.71 -16.23
CA ARG A 2 19.90 5.61 -15.64
C ARG A 2 18.55 5.41 -16.30
N LYS A 3 18.25 6.13 -17.36
CA LYS A 3 16.92 6.03 -17.97
C LYS A 3 16.60 4.65 -18.49
N GLU A 4 17.55 3.94 -19.06
CA GLU A 4 17.33 2.60 -19.58
C GLU A 4 17.07 1.56 -18.48
N TYR A 5 17.41 1.87 -17.24
CA TYR A 5 17.16 1.01 -16.09
C TYR A 5 15.96 1.44 -15.26
N GLN A 6 15.33 2.53 -15.67
CA GLN A 6 14.19 3.05 -14.93
C GLN A 6 13.00 2.12 -15.12
N MET A 7 12.43 1.67 -14.00
CA MET A 7 11.24 0.83 -14.03
C MET A 7 10.04 1.62 -14.52
N LYS A 8 9.24 0.97 -15.36
CA LYS A 8 7.94 1.52 -15.78
C LYS A 8 6.86 0.52 -15.42
N ILE A 9 5.79 1.01 -14.84
CA ILE A 9 4.63 0.20 -14.51
C ILE A 9 3.46 0.71 -15.32
N GLN A 10 2.88 -0.17 -16.14
CA GLN A 10 1.69 0.17 -16.89
C GLN A 10 0.49 0.23 -15.96
N LEU A 11 -0.36 1.19 -16.20
CA LEU A 11 -1.61 1.32 -15.48
C LEU A 11 -2.74 0.66 -16.25
N ILE A 12 -3.71 0.15 -15.50
CA ILE A 12 -4.97 -0.33 -16.05
C ILE A 12 -5.98 0.78 -15.79
N ASP A 13 -6.68 1.21 -16.84
CA ASP A 13 -7.62 2.32 -16.74
C ASP A 13 -8.97 1.85 -16.18
N PHE A 14 -9.33 2.39 -15.04
CA PHE A 14 -10.65 2.23 -14.43
C PHE A 14 -11.38 3.56 -14.32
N GLY A 15 -10.93 4.56 -15.10
CA GLY A 15 -11.61 5.85 -15.21
C GLY A 15 -11.11 6.93 -14.26
N GLY A 16 -10.10 6.65 -13.47
CA GLY A 16 -9.57 7.61 -12.51
C GLY A 16 -8.28 8.27 -12.94
N ARG A 17 -7.68 8.97 -12.00
CA ARG A 17 -6.48 9.74 -12.21
C ARG A 17 -5.23 8.91 -11.91
N SER A 18 -4.20 9.06 -12.74
CA SER A 18 -2.91 8.40 -12.54
C SER A 18 -2.22 8.92 -11.27
N PRO A 19 -1.46 8.07 -10.56
CA PRO A 19 -0.57 8.56 -9.50
C PRO A 19 0.44 9.56 -10.05
N GLU A 20 0.80 10.56 -9.25
CA GLU A 20 1.74 11.61 -9.67
C GLU A 20 2.76 11.88 -8.57
N ARG A 21 4.05 11.94 -8.94
CA ARG A 21 5.08 12.37 -8.02
C ARG A 21 5.18 13.88 -7.97
N ALA A 22 5.24 14.43 -6.77
CA ALA A 22 5.47 15.86 -6.59
C ALA A 22 6.90 16.22 -7.00
N HIS A 23 7.86 15.35 -6.69
CA HIS A 23 9.26 15.50 -7.07
C HIS A 23 9.77 14.19 -7.65
N ALA A 24 10.70 14.28 -8.59
CA ALA A 24 11.17 13.11 -9.34
C ALA A 24 11.78 12.01 -8.47
N ASN A 25 12.33 12.37 -7.31
CA ASN A 25 12.99 11.43 -6.42
C ASN A 25 12.16 11.08 -5.17
N ASP A 26 10.90 11.45 -5.12
CA ASP A 26 10.03 11.06 -4.02
C ASP A 26 9.79 9.55 -4.03
N ALA A 27 9.73 8.96 -2.85
CA ALA A 27 9.45 7.53 -2.72
C ALA A 27 8.03 7.19 -3.19
N GLY A 28 7.08 8.05 -2.89
CA GLY A 28 5.68 7.83 -3.20
C GLY A 28 5.16 8.73 -4.32
N ALA A 29 4.19 8.21 -5.04
CA ALA A 29 3.40 8.98 -5.99
C ALA A 29 2.03 9.25 -5.37
N ASP A 30 1.60 10.50 -5.39
CA ASP A 30 0.31 10.87 -4.81
C ASP A 30 -0.84 10.20 -5.53
N VAL A 31 -1.81 9.71 -4.75
CA VAL A 31 -3.07 9.19 -5.28
C VAL A 31 -4.21 10.07 -4.81
N PHE A 32 -5.25 10.15 -5.63
CA PHE A 32 -6.28 11.17 -5.50
C PHE A 32 -7.66 10.52 -5.37
N SER A 33 -8.52 11.16 -4.58
CA SER A 33 -9.90 10.70 -4.46
C SER A 33 -10.68 11.04 -5.74
N PRO A 34 -11.40 10.07 -6.33
CA PRO A 34 -12.24 10.35 -7.49
C PRO A 34 -13.60 10.95 -7.12
N LYS A 35 -13.90 11.09 -5.84
CA LYS A 35 -15.22 11.56 -5.39
C LYS A 35 -15.15 12.14 -3.99
N ASP A 36 -16.24 12.83 -3.61
CA ASP A 36 -16.41 13.30 -2.25
C ASP A 36 -16.79 12.13 -1.34
N VAL A 37 -16.20 12.07 -0.15
CA VAL A 37 -16.46 11.02 0.83
C VAL A 37 -16.45 11.63 2.22
N GLU A 38 -17.42 11.23 3.04
CA GLU A 38 -17.45 11.57 4.45
C GLU A 38 -17.12 10.33 5.27
N ILE A 39 -16.17 10.46 6.20
CA ILE A 39 -15.74 9.36 7.05
C ILE A 39 -15.96 9.75 8.51
N ARG A 40 -16.93 9.12 9.15
CA ARG A 40 -17.22 9.38 10.55
C ARG A 40 -16.25 8.62 11.45
N PRO A 41 -16.07 9.06 12.69
CA PRO A 41 -15.30 8.29 13.67
C PRO A 41 -15.77 6.83 13.70
N GLY A 42 -14.82 5.89 13.58
CA GLY A 42 -15.11 4.47 13.57
C GLY A 42 -15.42 3.88 12.20
N ASP A 43 -15.60 4.72 11.18
CA ASP A 43 -15.90 4.24 9.83
C ASP A 43 -14.64 3.79 9.10
N ILE A 44 -14.83 2.82 8.22
CA ILE A 44 -13.81 2.35 7.28
C ILE A 44 -14.34 2.60 5.87
N CYS A 45 -13.56 3.28 5.06
CA CYS A 45 -13.91 3.56 3.67
C CYS A 45 -12.95 2.81 2.74
N LYS A 46 -13.51 1.97 1.88
CA LYS A 46 -12.73 1.33 0.81
C LYS A 46 -12.93 2.16 -0.44
N LEU A 47 -11.98 3.05 -0.71
CA LEU A 47 -12.08 4.05 -1.77
C LEU A 47 -11.41 3.56 -3.05
N PRO A 48 -12.17 3.32 -4.13
CA PRO A 48 -11.57 2.95 -5.40
C PRO A 48 -10.86 4.15 -6.01
N LEU A 49 -9.66 3.94 -6.55
CA LEU A 49 -8.84 5.04 -7.05
C LEU A 49 -8.88 5.21 -8.56
N GLY A 50 -9.55 4.31 -9.27
CA GLY A 50 -9.78 4.45 -10.69
C GLY A 50 -8.64 3.99 -11.57
N PHE A 51 -7.68 3.26 -11.04
CA PHE A 51 -6.60 2.65 -11.82
C PHE A 51 -6.21 1.30 -11.23
N GLY A 52 -5.62 0.46 -12.05
CA GLY A 52 -4.98 -0.78 -11.64
C GLY A 52 -3.51 -0.74 -12.01
N LEU A 53 -2.75 -1.69 -11.55
CA LEU A 53 -1.30 -1.74 -11.73
C LEU A 53 -0.88 -3.07 -12.34
N LYS A 54 0.07 -3.03 -13.26
CA LYS A 54 0.77 -4.21 -13.74
C LYS A 54 2.14 -4.26 -13.08
N ILE A 55 2.17 -4.75 -11.84
CA ILE A 55 3.40 -4.80 -11.06
C ILE A 55 4.20 -6.03 -11.49
N PRO A 56 5.49 -5.88 -11.85
CA PRO A 56 6.31 -7.03 -12.19
C PRO A 56 6.56 -7.94 -11.00
N ASP A 57 6.79 -9.22 -11.26
CA ASP A 57 7.13 -10.18 -10.21
C ASP A 57 8.35 -9.72 -9.43
N GLY A 58 8.35 -9.99 -8.14
CA GLY A 58 9.43 -9.54 -7.25
C GLY A 58 9.22 -8.16 -6.64
N TYR A 59 8.07 -7.53 -6.95
CA TYR A 59 7.70 -6.22 -6.41
C TYR A 59 6.29 -6.25 -5.87
N ALA A 60 6.01 -5.32 -4.98
CA ALA A 60 4.66 -5.10 -4.46
C ALA A 60 4.39 -3.62 -4.36
N GLY A 61 3.12 -3.25 -4.39
CA GLY A 61 2.68 -1.88 -4.21
C GLY A 61 1.98 -1.70 -2.87
N TYR A 62 2.07 -0.49 -2.34
CA TYR A 62 1.40 -0.13 -1.09
C TYR A 62 0.86 1.29 -1.22
N ILE A 63 -0.33 1.50 -0.67
CA ILE A 63 -0.85 2.86 -0.52
C ILE A 63 -0.55 3.30 0.90
N PHE A 64 0.48 4.14 1.05
CA PHE A 64 0.85 4.68 2.35
C PHE A 64 0.01 5.90 2.71
N PRO A 65 -0.22 6.13 3.99
CA PRO A 65 -0.94 7.31 4.44
C PRO A 65 -0.09 8.57 4.24
N ARG A 66 -0.78 9.72 4.24
CA ARG A 66 -0.12 11.01 4.29
C ARG A 66 -0.02 11.44 5.75
N SER A 67 1.13 12.01 6.14
CA SER A 67 1.37 12.39 7.52
C SER A 67 0.34 13.38 8.06
N GLY A 68 -0.09 14.32 7.23
CA GLY A 68 -1.09 15.30 7.64
C GLY A 68 -2.44 14.69 7.96
N LEU A 69 -2.82 13.63 7.29
CA LEU A 69 -4.07 12.92 7.57
C LEU A 69 -3.91 12.02 8.79
N SER A 70 -2.78 11.32 8.89
CA SER A 70 -2.52 10.44 10.04
C SER A 70 -2.58 11.20 11.37
N SER A 71 -2.07 12.42 11.40
CA SER A 71 -2.12 13.25 12.60
C SER A 71 -3.52 13.65 13.00
N GLN A 72 -4.48 13.57 12.09
CA GLN A 72 -5.89 13.84 12.35
C GLN A 72 -6.71 12.60 12.65
N GLY A 73 -6.06 11.44 12.74
CA GLY A 73 -6.74 10.19 12.98
C GLY A 73 -7.26 9.52 11.71
N ILE A 74 -6.84 9.99 10.55
CA ILE A 74 -7.21 9.37 9.26
C ILE A 74 -6.04 8.52 8.81
N VAL A 75 -6.22 7.21 8.83
CA VAL A 75 -5.15 6.25 8.56
C VAL A 75 -5.52 5.35 7.39
N CYS A 76 -4.50 4.83 6.72
CA CYS A 76 -4.68 3.85 5.65
C CYS A 76 -4.23 2.49 6.13
N GLU A 77 -5.01 1.46 5.80
CA GLU A 77 -4.56 0.08 5.93
C GLU A 77 -3.61 -0.23 4.79
N LEU A 78 -2.66 -1.13 5.04
CA LEU A 78 -1.56 -1.40 4.11
C LEU A 78 -1.55 -2.84 3.58
N PRO A 79 -2.65 -3.38 3.05
CA PRO A 79 -2.55 -4.67 2.39
C PRO A 79 -1.65 -4.54 1.17
N PRO A 80 -0.70 -5.46 0.97
CA PRO A 80 0.17 -5.36 -0.20
C PRO A 80 -0.62 -5.57 -1.49
N ILE A 81 -0.26 -4.82 -2.52
CA ILE A 81 -0.80 -5.00 -3.86
C ILE A 81 0.16 -5.95 -4.57
N ASP A 82 -0.30 -7.15 -4.84
CA ASP A 82 0.51 -8.21 -5.41
C ASP A 82 0.71 -8.01 -6.92
N SER A 83 1.80 -8.56 -7.46
CA SER A 83 2.08 -8.51 -8.89
C SER A 83 0.98 -9.17 -9.73
N GLY A 84 0.29 -10.16 -9.18
CA GLY A 84 -0.80 -10.84 -9.87
C GLY A 84 -2.14 -10.12 -9.81
N TYR A 85 -2.26 -9.05 -9.04
CA TYR A 85 -3.53 -8.35 -8.91
C TYR A 85 -3.72 -7.34 -10.04
N MET A 86 -4.71 -7.59 -10.87
CA MET A 86 -5.02 -6.75 -12.04
C MET A 86 -6.28 -5.92 -11.86
N GLY A 87 -6.88 -5.96 -10.68
CA GLY A 87 -8.09 -5.20 -10.38
C GLY A 87 -7.80 -3.75 -10.04
N GLU A 88 -8.86 -3.04 -9.74
CA GLU A 88 -8.77 -1.64 -9.35
C GLU A 88 -8.10 -1.51 -7.98
N VAL A 89 -7.18 -0.55 -7.85
CA VAL A 89 -6.52 -0.23 -6.59
C VAL A 89 -7.47 0.56 -5.71
N HIS A 90 -7.49 0.23 -4.43
CA HIS A 90 -8.30 0.93 -3.44
C HIS A 90 -7.41 1.48 -2.35
N ALA A 91 -7.78 2.63 -1.81
CA ALA A 91 -7.24 3.10 -0.54
C ALA A 91 -8.24 2.69 0.54
N ILE A 92 -7.78 1.96 1.56
CA ILE A 92 -8.63 1.57 2.68
C ILE A 92 -8.35 2.54 3.81
N ILE A 93 -9.29 3.41 4.09
CA ILE A 93 -9.12 4.55 4.96
C ILE A 93 -10.02 4.41 6.18
N SER A 94 -9.43 4.52 7.36
CA SER A 94 -10.15 4.44 8.63
C SER A 94 -10.06 5.75 9.37
N ASN A 95 -11.15 6.14 10.02
CA ASN A 95 -11.17 7.30 10.91
C ASN A 95 -11.12 6.80 12.34
N VAL A 96 -9.95 6.85 12.96
CA VAL A 96 -9.76 6.47 14.36
C VAL A 96 -9.76 7.68 15.28
N GLY A 97 -10.03 8.86 14.73
CA GLY A 97 -10.18 10.09 15.49
C GLY A 97 -11.57 10.24 16.08
N ASN A 98 -11.85 11.43 16.56
CA ASN A 98 -13.14 11.75 17.20
C ASN A 98 -13.96 12.79 16.45
N ARG A 99 -13.56 13.11 15.22
CA ARG A 99 -14.25 14.07 14.36
C ARG A 99 -14.53 13.45 13.02
N GLU A 100 -15.64 13.83 12.39
CA GLU A 100 -15.91 13.52 11.01
C GLU A 100 -14.86 14.13 10.10
N TYR A 101 -14.43 13.41 9.11
CA TYR A 101 -13.47 13.88 8.11
C TYR A 101 -14.11 13.85 6.73
N GLU A 102 -13.93 14.91 5.97
CA GLU A 102 -14.47 15.03 4.62
C GLU A 102 -13.33 15.02 3.59
N ILE A 103 -13.40 14.07 2.67
CA ILE A 103 -12.51 14.00 1.52
C ILE A 103 -13.27 14.55 0.32
N LYS A 104 -12.65 15.47 -0.38
CA LYS A 104 -13.22 16.04 -1.60
C LYS A 104 -12.61 15.41 -2.83
N GLU A 105 -13.37 15.36 -3.91
CA GLU A 105 -12.83 14.93 -5.20
C GLU A 105 -11.56 15.69 -5.53
N GLY A 106 -10.52 14.98 -5.94
CA GLY A 106 -9.22 15.57 -6.24
C GLY A 106 -8.27 15.71 -5.08
N ASP A 107 -8.72 15.46 -3.85
CA ASP A 107 -7.83 15.47 -2.69
C ASP A 107 -6.82 14.33 -2.77
N LYS A 108 -5.61 14.61 -2.30
CA LYS A 108 -4.58 13.58 -2.11
C LYS A 108 -4.96 12.75 -0.89
N VAL A 109 -5.15 11.45 -1.08
CA VAL A 109 -5.59 10.56 0.00
C VAL A 109 -4.52 9.60 0.46
N GLY A 110 -3.41 9.53 -0.23
CA GLY A 110 -2.31 8.65 0.11
C GLY A 110 -1.22 8.76 -0.92
N GLN A 111 -0.26 7.85 -0.83
CA GLN A 111 0.82 7.78 -1.81
C GLN A 111 1.14 6.33 -2.11
N LEU A 112 1.29 6.06 -3.40
CA LEU A 112 1.65 4.72 -3.89
C LEU A 112 3.17 4.58 -3.87
N VAL A 113 3.64 3.52 -3.21
CA VAL A 113 5.06 3.17 -3.19
C VAL A 113 5.21 1.76 -3.73
N ILE A 114 6.16 1.57 -4.64
CA ILE A 114 6.51 0.26 -5.17
C ILE A 114 7.80 -0.18 -4.53
N MET A 115 7.80 -1.39 -3.96
CA MET A 115 8.98 -1.90 -3.25
C MET A 115 9.36 -3.28 -3.77
N PRO A 116 10.68 -3.57 -3.86
CA PRO A 116 11.13 -4.93 -4.09
C PRO A 116 10.81 -5.79 -2.87
N ILE A 117 10.44 -7.04 -3.12
CA ILE A 117 10.09 -7.98 -2.06
C ILE A 117 10.84 -9.29 -2.25
N LEU A 118 11.02 -10.01 -1.16
CA LEU A 118 11.50 -11.38 -1.20
C LEU A 118 10.31 -12.31 -1.24
N ILE A 119 10.44 -13.41 -1.98
CA ILE A 119 9.40 -14.43 -2.08
C ILE A 119 10.03 -15.77 -1.65
N PRO A 120 10.28 -15.93 -0.34
CA PRO A 120 10.93 -17.15 0.14
C PRO A 120 9.96 -18.30 0.24
N ASP A 121 10.50 -19.51 0.18
CA ASP A 121 9.78 -20.69 0.56
C ASP A 121 9.85 -20.84 2.07
N PHE A 122 8.81 -21.41 2.66
CA PHE A 122 8.74 -21.61 4.11
C PHE A 122 8.64 -23.10 4.39
N THR A 123 9.58 -23.62 5.19
CA THR A 123 9.59 -25.00 5.60
C THR A 123 9.88 -25.10 7.10
N PHE A 124 9.27 -26.08 7.76
CA PHE A 124 9.59 -26.33 9.14
C PHE A 124 10.93 -27.06 9.25
N GLU A 125 11.75 -26.62 10.18
CA GLU A 125 12.99 -27.29 10.48
C GLU A 125 12.73 -28.56 11.29
N ASN A 126 13.50 -29.64 11.02
CA ASN A 126 13.35 -30.89 11.79
C ASN A 126 14.18 -30.81 13.06
N TRP A 127 13.50 -30.54 14.18
CA TRP A 127 14.14 -30.41 15.48
C TRP A 127 14.91 -31.63 15.93
N LYS A 128 14.42 -32.81 15.58
CA LYS A 128 15.05 -34.09 16.02
C LYS A 128 16.44 -34.26 15.41
N GLU A 129 16.68 -33.75 14.23
CA GLU A 129 17.95 -33.83 13.56
C GLU A 129 18.97 -32.85 14.12
N ARG A 130 18.51 -31.83 14.85
CA ARG A 130 19.38 -30.80 15.38
C ARG A 130 19.83 -31.03 16.82
N GLY A 131 19.28 -32.01 17.48
CA GLY A 131 19.59 -32.29 18.86
C GLY A 131 18.80 -31.46 19.85
N ASN A 132 18.94 -31.80 21.11
CA ASN A 132 18.09 -31.23 22.15
C ASN A 132 18.38 -29.79 22.50
N GLY A 133 19.63 -29.42 22.46
CA GLY A 133 20.02 -28.07 22.87
C GLY A 133 19.37 -26.95 22.08
N ALA A 134 19.14 -27.21 20.80
CA ALA A 134 18.55 -26.20 19.94
C ALA A 134 17.15 -25.81 20.36
N PHE A 135 16.45 -26.72 21.01
CA PHE A 135 15.07 -26.48 21.39
C PHE A 135 14.90 -26.14 22.86
N GLY A 136 15.43 -27.00 23.72
CA GLY A 136 15.21 -26.87 25.16
C GLY A 136 15.78 -25.61 25.76
N SER A 137 16.87 -25.13 25.22
CA SER A 137 17.55 -23.97 25.78
C SER A 137 16.79 -22.64 25.61
N THR A 138 15.74 -22.61 24.84
CA THR A 138 15.00 -21.37 24.62
C THR A 138 14.14 -20.96 25.82
N GLY A 139 14.01 -21.80 26.80
CA GLY A 139 13.28 -21.43 27.98
C GLY A 139 11.78 -21.40 27.81
N ARG A 140 11.32 -22.23 26.99
CA ARG A 140 9.88 -22.34 26.81
C ARG A 140 9.22 -23.04 27.99
#